data_13f3f73b399224309c2136d2b11a179a
#
_entry.id   13f3f73b399224309c2136d2b11a179a
#
_cell.length_a   1.000
_cell.length_b   1.000
_cell.length_c   1.000
_cell.angle_alpha   90.00
_cell.angle_beta   90.00
_cell.angle_gamma   90.00
#
_symmetry.space_group_name_H-M   'P 1'
#
loop_
_entity.id
_entity.type
_entity.pdbx_description
1 polymer ?
#
loop_
_entity_poly.entity_id
_entity_poly.type
_entity_poly.pdbx_seq_one_letter_code
_entity_poly.pdbx_strand_id
1 'polypeptide(L)'
;MEFNFSANTGYLWKELPFIDRIKMAKLHSFNSLEFHDEPHEVNLAELKKLLSDSELNVNGMNVRMGDTFGCAAIPDQSDKAQNEIKDAITIAEDIGAKALHILSGVTEHNQNSIDTFISNLKFALDNSKILILIEPVCEEQLPGYFLRTINQAAAIID
;
A
#
# COMPACT_ATOMS: atom_id res chain seq x y z
N MET A 1 14.20 8.89 -25.22
CA MET A 1 13.10 8.66 -24.24
C MET A 1 13.80 8.42 -22.91
N GLU A 2 13.59 9.28 -21.94
CA GLU A 2 14.18 9.14 -20.62
C GLU A 2 13.22 8.32 -19.76
N PHE A 3 13.71 7.25 -19.13
CA PHE A 3 12.88 6.42 -18.24
C PHE A 3 12.98 6.97 -16.82
N ASN A 4 11.85 7.05 -16.15
CA ASN A 4 11.78 7.35 -14.74
C ASN A 4 11.60 6.06 -13.95
N PHE A 5 12.38 5.89 -12.88
CA PHE A 5 12.34 4.70 -12.04
C PHE A 5 11.87 5.04 -10.63
N SER A 6 11.04 4.17 -10.08
CA SER A 6 10.59 4.22 -8.68
C SER A 6 11.38 3.20 -7.86
N ALA A 7 11.89 3.60 -6.70
CA ALA A 7 12.49 2.68 -5.75
C ALA A 7 11.42 2.20 -4.76
N ASN A 8 11.17 0.88 -4.69
CA ASN A 8 10.35 0.29 -3.65
C ASN A 8 11.24 -0.01 -2.44
N THR A 9 11.08 0.76 -1.37
CA THR A 9 11.90 0.65 -0.15
C THR A 9 11.54 -0.57 0.70
N GLY A 10 10.39 -1.18 0.48
CA GLY A 10 10.03 -2.46 1.08
C GLY A 10 10.86 -3.64 0.57
N TYR A 11 11.53 -3.47 -0.58
CA TYR A 11 12.42 -4.48 -1.17
C TYR A 11 13.89 -4.06 -1.20
N LEU A 12 14.17 -2.78 -1.45
CA LEU A 12 15.52 -2.27 -1.61
C LEU A 12 16.10 -1.78 -0.27
N TRP A 13 17.37 -2.11 -0.01
CA TRP A 13 18.14 -1.67 1.16
C TRP A 13 17.51 -2.01 2.50
N LYS A 14 16.85 -3.17 2.60
CA LYS A 14 16.14 -3.61 3.82
C LYS A 14 17.05 -3.71 5.05
N GLU A 15 18.35 -3.82 4.87
CA GLU A 15 19.36 -3.79 5.93
C GLU A 15 19.52 -2.40 6.58
N LEU A 16 19.01 -1.33 5.93
CA LEU A 16 19.07 0.03 6.45
C LEU A 16 17.75 0.45 7.12
N PRO A 17 17.81 1.38 8.09
CA PRO A 17 16.60 2.07 8.57
C PRO A 17 15.83 2.73 7.43
N PHE A 18 14.50 2.77 7.53
CA PHE A 18 13.62 3.27 6.46
C PHE A 18 14.01 4.66 5.93
N ILE A 19 14.29 5.60 6.82
CA ILE A 19 14.71 6.97 6.45
C ILE A 19 16.00 6.97 5.62
N ASP A 20 16.92 6.05 5.88
CA ASP A 20 18.17 5.95 5.13
C ASP A 20 17.97 5.30 3.74
N ARG A 21 16.95 4.41 3.58
CA ARG A 21 16.57 3.85 2.27
C ARG A 21 16.11 4.95 1.30
N ILE A 22 15.43 5.98 1.79
CA ILE A 22 15.02 7.15 0.99
C ILE A 22 16.24 7.93 0.49
N LYS A 23 17.24 8.13 1.35
CA LYS A 23 18.52 8.77 0.99
C LYS A 23 19.26 7.95 -0.07
N MET A 24 19.23 6.61 0.04
CA MET A 24 19.83 5.72 -0.96
C MET A 24 19.11 5.84 -2.31
N ALA A 25 17.79 5.93 -2.33
CA ALA A 25 17.06 6.15 -3.57
C ALA A 25 17.49 7.45 -4.27
N LYS A 26 17.66 8.54 -3.53
CA LYS A 26 18.20 9.80 -4.07
C LYS A 26 19.63 9.64 -4.57
N LEU A 27 20.49 8.98 -3.80
CA LEU A 27 21.89 8.73 -4.16
C LEU A 27 22.02 7.94 -5.47
N HIS A 28 21.12 6.98 -5.71
CA HIS A 28 21.11 6.16 -6.91
C HIS A 28 20.24 6.74 -8.04
N SER A 29 19.88 8.02 -7.96
CA SER A 29 19.19 8.76 -9.02
C SER A 29 17.79 8.20 -9.37
N PHE A 30 17.08 7.60 -8.43
CA PHE A 30 15.67 7.31 -8.61
C PHE A 30 14.87 8.62 -8.65
N ASN A 31 13.76 8.60 -9.37
CA ASN A 31 12.89 9.76 -9.55
C ASN A 31 11.71 9.76 -8.57
N SER A 32 11.38 8.59 -8.05
CA SER A 32 10.23 8.39 -7.16
C SER A 32 10.43 7.21 -6.22
N LEU A 33 9.53 7.11 -5.28
CA LEU A 33 9.49 6.10 -4.23
C LEU A 33 8.17 5.34 -4.24
N GLU A 34 8.22 4.13 -3.75
CA GLU A 34 7.09 3.32 -3.39
C GLU A 34 7.37 2.69 -2.03
N PHE A 35 6.38 2.71 -1.15
CA PHE A 35 6.50 2.22 0.21
C PHE A 35 5.63 0.99 0.43
N HIS A 36 6.08 0.08 1.28
CA HIS A 36 5.15 -0.82 1.95
C HIS A 36 4.38 -0.03 3.02
N ASP A 37 4.37 -0.47 4.25
CA ASP A 37 3.67 0.19 5.36
C ASP A 37 4.61 0.93 6.32
N GLU A 38 5.89 1.11 5.94
CA GLU A 38 6.87 1.79 6.78
C GLU A 38 6.46 3.22 7.20
N PRO A 39 5.71 4.01 6.38
CA PRO A 39 5.25 5.33 6.81
C PRO A 39 4.37 5.34 8.06
N HIS A 40 3.74 4.21 8.38
CA HIS A 40 2.93 4.07 9.61
C HIS A 40 3.76 4.02 10.90
N GLU A 41 5.09 3.77 10.80
CA GLU A 41 5.97 3.51 11.95
C GLU A 41 6.98 4.63 12.21
N VAL A 42 6.91 5.75 11.44
CA VAL A 42 7.89 6.83 11.54
C VAL A 42 7.23 8.17 11.87
N ASN A 43 8.06 9.14 12.26
CA ASN A 43 7.61 10.50 12.43
C ASN A 43 7.28 11.14 11.07
N LEU A 44 6.00 11.40 10.81
CA LEU A 44 5.53 11.93 9.53
C LEU A 44 6.11 13.32 9.21
N ALA A 45 6.35 14.17 10.19
CA ALA A 45 6.94 15.49 9.95
C ALA A 45 8.39 15.36 9.45
N GLU A 46 9.15 14.42 10.01
CA GLU A 46 10.50 14.10 9.55
C GLU A 46 10.49 13.50 8.14
N LEU A 47 9.58 12.56 7.88
CA LEU A 47 9.41 11.95 6.55
C LEU A 47 9.05 13.00 5.49
N LYS A 48 8.08 13.86 5.77
CA LYS A 48 7.67 14.95 4.86
C LYS A 48 8.83 15.89 4.55
N LYS A 49 9.59 16.27 5.56
CA LYS A 49 10.77 17.11 5.38
C LYS A 49 11.80 16.44 4.49
N LEU A 50 12.11 15.17 4.72
CA LEU A 50 13.07 14.40 3.92
C LEU A 50 12.62 14.27 2.46
N LEU A 51 11.34 13.98 2.21
CA LEU A 51 10.77 13.89 0.88
C LEU A 51 10.89 15.23 0.13
N SER A 52 10.59 16.33 0.81
CA SER A 52 10.74 17.68 0.24
C SER A 52 12.21 18.00 -0.07
N ASP A 53 13.13 17.73 0.86
CA ASP A 53 14.56 18.02 0.68
C ASP A 53 15.20 17.14 -0.43
N SER A 54 14.68 15.93 -0.64
CA SER A 54 15.18 14.99 -1.67
C SER A 54 14.57 15.20 -3.04
N GLU A 55 13.47 15.95 -3.14
CA GLU A 55 12.69 16.13 -4.38
C GLU A 55 12.18 14.80 -4.98
N LEU A 56 11.97 13.78 -4.13
CA LEU A 56 11.43 12.49 -4.54
C LEU A 56 9.91 12.46 -4.39
N ASN A 57 9.22 12.05 -5.43
CA ASN A 57 7.77 11.84 -5.40
C ASN A 57 7.46 10.47 -4.81
N VAL A 58 6.33 10.33 -4.12
CA VAL A 58 5.80 9.05 -3.68
C VAL A 58 4.73 8.57 -4.66
N ASN A 59 4.99 7.47 -5.36
CA ASN A 59 4.03 6.90 -6.31
C ASN A 59 2.91 6.12 -5.60
N GLY A 60 3.23 5.46 -4.50
CA GLY A 60 2.24 4.72 -3.73
C GLY A 60 2.77 4.23 -2.39
N MET A 61 1.84 3.80 -1.55
CA MET A 61 2.13 3.09 -0.30
C MET A 61 1.03 2.06 -0.02
N ASN A 62 1.31 1.13 0.88
CA ASN A 62 0.32 0.15 1.33
C ASN A 62 -0.42 0.64 2.58
N VAL A 63 -1.64 0.13 2.79
CA VAL A 63 -2.23 0.03 4.13
C VAL A 63 -1.33 -0.84 5.02
N ARG A 64 -1.59 -0.90 6.33
CA ARG A 64 -0.83 -1.78 7.22
C ARG A 64 -0.84 -3.23 6.72
N MET A 65 0.34 -3.82 6.64
CA MET A 65 0.51 -5.21 6.19
C MET A 65 0.15 -6.20 7.31
N GLY A 66 0.64 -5.98 8.51
CA GLY A 66 0.42 -6.88 9.65
C GLY A 66 0.81 -8.33 9.35
N ASP A 67 0.28 -9.26 10.15
CA ASP A 67 0.60 -10.70 10.02
C ASP A 67 -0.12 -11.39 8.85
N THR A 68 -1.17 -10.76 8.32
CA THR A 68 -2.03 -11.31 7.25
C THR A 68 -1.86 -10.61 5.91
N PHE A 69 -0.87 -9.74 5.77
CA PHE A 69 -0.69 -8.88 4.59
C PHE A 69 -1.96 -8.11 4.23
N GLY A 70 -2.41 -7.29 5.21
CA GLY A 70 -3.67 -6.59 5.19
C GLY A 70 -4.83 -7.41 5.75
N CYS A 71 -6.00 -6.81 5.81
CA CYS A 71 -7.20 -7.46 6.35
C CYS A 71 -8.50 -7.05 5.65
N ALA A 72 -8.41 -6.39 4.49
CA ALA A 72 -9.59 -5.80 3.87
C ALA A 72 -10.62 -6.80 3.34
N ALA A 73 -10.24 -8.08 3.11
CA ALA A 73 -11.15 -9.14 2.72
C ALA A 73 -11.53 -10.09 3.89
N ILE A 74 -11.06 -9.84 5.10
CA ILE A 74 -11.31 -10.70 6.25
C ILE A 74 -12.61 -10.24 6.95
N PRO A 75 -13.72 -11.03 6.90
CA PRO A 75 -15.04 -10.56 7.35
C PRO A 75 -15.07 -10.05 8.80
N ASP A 76 -14.44 -10.80 9.70
CA ASP A 76 -14.43 -10.45 11.14
C ASP A 76 -13.48 -9.29 11.48
N GLN A 77 -12.78 -8.73 10.51
CA GLN A 77 -11.83 -7.63 10.66
C GLN A 77 -12.24 -6.36 9.90
N SER A 78 -13.47 -6.24 9.43
CA SER A 78 -13.91 -5.10 8.61
C SER A 78 -13.71 -3.76 9.31
N ASP A 79 -14.07 -3.65 10.59
CA ASP A 79 -13.88 -2.42 11.38
C ASP A 79 -12.38 -2.06 11.50
N LYS A 80 -11.52 -3.06 11.72
CA LYS A 80 -10.07 -2.88 11.74
C LYS A 80 -9.57 -2.40 10.38
N ALA A 81 -10.01 -3.04 9.30
CA ALA A 81 -9.63 -2.68 7.94
C ALA A 81 -9.99 -1.22 7.61
N GLN A 82 -11.21 -0.78 7.95
CA GLN A 82 -11.64 0.59 7.73
C GLN A 82 -10.83 1.61 8.54
N ASN A 83 -10.48 1.29 9.78
CA ASN A 83 -9.59 2.15 10.57
C ASN A 83 -8.19 2.25 9.96
N GLU A 84 -7.59 1.12 9.55
CA GLU A 84 -6.28 1.09 8.89
C GLU A 84 -6.29 1.81 7.53
N ILE A 85 -7.36 1.68 6.75
CA ILE A 85 -7.56 2.43 5.50
C ILE A 85 -7.61 3.94 5.78
N LYS A 86 -8.35 4.36 6.80
CA LYS A 86 -8.48 5.78 7.16
C LYS A 86 -7.15 6.40 7.60
N ASP A 87 -6.40 5.66 8.43
CA ASP A 87 -5.07 6.07 8.85
C ASP A 87 -4.12 6.17 7.64
N ALA A 88 -4.15 5.16 6.76
CA ALA A 88 -3.32 5.14 5.56
C ALA A 88 -3.66 6.26 4.57
N ILE A 89 -4.94 6.60 4.39
CA ILE A 89 -5.38 7.75 3.60
C ILE A 89 -4.77 9.04 4.17
N THR A 90 -4.87 9.25 5.48
CA THR A 90 -4.31 10.43 6.15
C THR A 90 -2.81 10.54 5.91
N ILE A 91 -2.08 9.44 6.08
CA ILE A 91 -0.63 9.40 5.84
C ILE A 91 -0.30 9.66 4.38
N ALA A 92 -0.98 8.98 3.46
CA ALA A 92 -0.76 9.10 2.02
C ALA A 92 -0.99 10.54 1.51
N GLU A 93 -2.06 11.20 1.97
CA GLU A 93 -2.33 12.61 1.68
C GLU A 93 -1.25 13.52 2.24
N ASP A 94 -0.82 13.26 3.47
CA ASP A 94 0.21 14.04 4.17
C ASP A 94 1.57 13.99 3.47
N ILE A 95 1.96 12.82 2.93
CA ILE A 95 3.24 12.65 2.21
C ILE A 95 3.13 12.88 0.70
N GLY A 96 1.93 13.19 0.19
CA GLY A 96 1.67 13.41 -1.23
C GLY A 96 1.79 12.14 -2.09
N ALA A 97 1.46 10.97 -1.53
CA ALA A 97 1.40 9.73 -2.30
C ALA A 97 0.30 9.78 -3.35
N LYS A 98 0.57 9.27 -4.55
CA LYS A 98 -0.38 9.27 -5.67
C LYS A 98 -1.38 8.13 -5.62
N ALA A 99 -1.01 7.04 -4.95
CA ALA A 99 -1.84 5.84 -4.84
C ALA A 99 -1.74 5.20 -3.47
N LEU A 100 -2.80 4.51 -3.07
CA LEU A 100 -2.88 3.70 -1.86
C LEU A 100 -3.29 2.27 -2.23
N HIS A 101 -2.46 1.29 -1.88
CA HIS A 101 -2.72 -0.12 -2.11
C HIS A 101 -3.48 -0.70 -0.93
N ILE A 102 -4.70 -1.18 -1.19
CA ILE A 102 -5.54 -1.87 -0.20
C ILE A 102 -5.26 -3.37 -0.25
N LEU A 103 -4.60 -3.86 0.77
CA LEU A 103 -4.21 -5.25 0.91
C LEU A 103 -5.39 -6.10 1.39
N SER A 104 -5.70 -7.18 0.64
CA SER A 104 -6.87 -8.02 0.92
C SER A 104 -6.73 -8.87 2.17
N GLY A 105 -5.53 -9.36 2.43
CA GLY A 105 -5.25 -10.28 3.55
C GLY A 105 -5.35 -11.75 3.18
N VAL A 106 -4.90 -12.60 4.12
CA VAL A 106 -4.98 -14.07 4.03
C VAL A 106 -6.32 -14.51 4.59
N THR A 107 -7.21 -15.02 3.73
CA THR A 107 -8.52 -15.55 4.09
C THR A 107 -9.08 -16.44 2.99
N GLU A 108 -10.10 -17.24 3.31
CA GLU A 108 -10.79 -18.07 2.33
C GLU A 108 -11.46 -17.23 1.24
N HIS A 109 -11.38 -17.70 0.00
CA HIS A 109 -12.08 -17.08 -1.12
C HIS A 109 -13.54 -17.58 -1.18
N ASN A 110 -14.42 -16.85 -0.52
CA ASN A 110 -15.86 -17.10 -0.50
C ASN A 110 -16.65 -15.79 -0.65
N GLN A 111 -17.97 -15.89 -0.81
CA GLN A 111 -18.82 -14.73 -1.06
C GLN A 111 -18.73 -13.66 0.06
N ASN A 112 -18.66 -14.09 1.30
CA ASN A 112 -18.57 -13.17 2.44
C ASN A 112 -17.25 -12.35 2.41
N SER A 113 -16.12 -12.99 2.08
CA SER A 113 -14.84 -12.30 1.90
C SER A 113 -14.83 -11.37 0.68
N ILE A 114 -15.51 -11.76 -0.42
CA ILE A 114 -15.68 -10.90 -1.60
C ILE A 114 -16.47 -9.65 -1.23
N ASP A 115 -17.63 -9.82 -0.58
CA ASP A 115 -18.51 -8.71 -0.19
C ASP A 115 -17.82 -7.77 0.80
N THR A 116 -17.06 -8.34 1.76
CA THR A 116 -16.25 -7.59 2.71
C THR A 116 -15.19 -6.75 2.01
N PHE A 117 -14.46 -7.33 1.06
CA PHE A 117 -13.41 -6.62 0.32
C PHE A 117 -14.00 -5.47 -0.50
N ILE A 118 -15.07 -5.73 -1.25
CA ILE A 118 -15.77 -4.70 -2.04
C ILE A 118 -16.29 -3.58 -1.13
N SER A 119 -16.86 -3.90 0.03
CA SER A 119 -17.32 -2.90 0.99
C SER A 119 -16.17 -2.01 1.48
N ASN A 120 -15.02 -2.58 1.82
CA ASN A 120 -13.85 -1.84 2.28
C ASN A 120 -13.19 -1.02 1.16
N LEU A 121 -13.20 -1.50 -0.09
CA LEU A 121 -12.76 -0.72 -1.24
C LEU A 121 -13.69 0.49 -1.49
N LYS A 122 -15.01 0.31 -1.41
CA LYS A 122 -15.97 1.41 -1.50
C LYS A 122 -15.74 2.43 -0.38
N PHE A 123 -15.51 1.95 0.85
CA PHE A 123 -15.16 2.85 1.96
C PHE A 123 -13.91 3.69 1.64
N ALA A 124 -12.85 3.10 1.08
CA ALA A 124 -11.66 3.84 0.68
C ALA A 124 -11.96 4.90 -0.38
N LEU A 125 -12.73 4.55 -1.42
CA LEU A 125 -13.12 5.45 -2.50
C LEU A 125 -14.01 6.61 -2.02
N ASP A 126 -14.90 6.36 -1.08
CA ASP A 126 -15.80 7.38 -0.51
C ASP A 126 -15.05 8.37 0.40
N ASN A 127 -13.91 7.95 0.97
CA ASN A 127 -13.15 8.75 1.94
C ASN A 127 -11.86 9.38 1.37
N SER A 128 -11.52 9.15 0.10
CA SER A 128 -10.30 9.69 -0.50
C SER A 128 -10.45 10.01 -1.99
N LYS A 129 -9.56 10.90 -2.48
CA LYS A 129 -9.33 11.17 -3.90
C LYS A 129 -8.07 10.48 -4.45
N ILE A 130 -7.32 9.80 -3.59
CA ILE A 130 -6.12 9.05 -3.98
C ILE A 130 -6.55 7.86 -4.84
N LEU A 131 -5.71 7.52 -5.83
CA LEU A 131 -5.92 6.31 -6.62
C LEU A 131 -5.84 5.08 -5.72
N ILE A 132 -6.91 4.29 -5.66
CA ILE A 132 -6.93 3.03 -4.93
C ILE A 132 -6.43 1.91 -5.83
N LEU A 133 -5.47 1.15 -5.33
CA LEU A 133 -4.88 -0.01 -6.01
C LEU A 133 -5.25 -1.29 -5.28
N ILE A 134 -5.43 -2.35 -6.06
CA ILE A 134 -5.49 -3.74 -5.59
C ILE A 134 -4.51 -4.58 -6.42
N GLU A 135 -3.86 -5.56 -5.80
CA GLU A 135 -2.84 -6.39 -6.45
C GLU A 135 -3.10 -7.87 -6.22
N PRO A 136 -3.22 -8.66 -7.28
CA PRO A 136 -3.21 -10.11 -7.17
C PRO A 136 -1.80 -10.62 -6.82
N VAL A 137 -1.69 -11.39 -5.74
CA VAL A 137 -0.46 -12.04 -5.32
C VAL A 137 -0.61 -13.55 -5.47
N CYS A 138 0.27 -14.20 -6.24
CA CYS A 138 0.15 -15.63 -6.53
C CYS A 138 0.35 -16.50 -5.29
N GLU A 139 -0.23 -17.69 -5.34
CA GLU A 139 -0.21 -18.66 -4.23
C GLU A 139 1.21 -19.06 -3.81
N GLU A 140 2.14 -19.11 -4.77
CA GLU A 140 3.54 -19.46 -4.51
C GLU A 140 4.26 -18.38 -3.69
N GLN A 141 3.89 -17.11 -3.89
CA GLN A 141 4.48 -15.99 -3.16
C GLN A 141 3.84 -15.81 -1.78
N LEU A 142 2.52 -15.96 -1.68
CA LEU A 142 1.78 -15.75 -0.45
C LEU A 142 0.61 -16.74 -0.34
N PRO A 143 0.86 -17.93 0.24
CA PRO A 143 -0.16 -18.95 0.39
C PRO A 143 -1.41 -18.47 1.13
N GLY A 144 -2.59 -18.72 0.55
CA GLY A 144 -3.86 -18.35 1.13
C GLY A 144 -4.25 -16.87 1.02
N TYR A 145 -3.46 -16.05 0.31
CA TYR A 145 -3.85 -14.67 0.06
C TYR A 145 -5.16 -14.61 -0.72
N PHE A 146 -6.07 -13.71 -0.31
CA PHE A 146 -7.43 -13.69 -0.88
C PHE A 146 -7.44 -13.35 -2.37
N LEU A 147 -6.76 -12.28 -2.78
CA LEU A 147 -6.73 -11.82 -4.17
C LEU A 147 -5.53 -12.42 -4.90
N ARG A 148 -5.73 -13.51 -5.67
CA ARG A 148 -4.65 -14.33 -6.24
C ARG A 148 -4.47 -14.21 -7.74
N THR A 149 -5.53 -13.78 -8.46
CA THR A 149 -5.50 -13.79 -9.92
C THR A 149 -6.01 -12.48 -10.53
N ILE A 150 -5.51 -12.15 -11.71
CA ILE A 150 -5.96 -10.98 -12.48
C ILE A 150 -7.47 -11.05 -12.75
N ASN A 151 -8.01 -12.24 -13.02
CA ASN A 151 -9.45 -12.41 -13.28
C ASN A 151 -10.29 -12.09 -12.01
N GLN A 152 -9.79 -12.45 -10.82
CA GLN A 152 -10.46 -12.05 -9.57
C GLN A 152 -10.44 -10.53 -9.38
N ALA A 153 -9.30 -9.90 -9.65
CA ALA A 153 -9.17 -8.44 -9.54
C ALA A 153 -10.12 -7.73 -10.52
N ALA A 154 -10.19 -8.18 -11.78
CA ALA A 154 -11.09 -7.63 -12.77
C ALA A 154 -12.55 -7.75 -12.33
N ALA A 155 -12.97 -8.93 -11.85
CA ALA A 155 -14.35 -9.15 -11.37
C ALA A 155 -14.73 -8.33 -10.11
N ILE A 156 -13.74 -7.81 -9.35
CA ILE A 156 -13.99 -6.93 -8.20
C ILE A 156 -14.13 -5.48 -8.65
N ILE A 157 -13.42 -5.09 -9.73
CA ILE A 157 -13.40 -3.71 -10.24
C ILE A 157 -14.66 -3.42 -11.09
N ASP A 158 -15.17 -4.42 -11.82
CA ASP A 158 -16.38 -4.35 -12.67
C ASP A 158 -17.67 -4.20 -11.84
#